data_abf8d8aad1fd1364ccc045e1adab34ea
#
_entry.id   abf8d8aad1fd1364ccc045e1adab34ea
#
_cell.length_a   1.000
_cell.length_b   1.000
_cell.length_c   1.000
_cell.angle_alpha   90.00
_cell.angle_beta   90.00
_cell.angle_gamma   90.00
#
_symmetry.space_group_name_H-M   'P 1'
#
loop_
_entity.id
_entity.type
_entity.pdbx_description
1 polymer ?
#
loop_
_entity_poly.entity_id
_entity_poly.type
_entity_poly.pdbx_seq_one_letter_code
_entity_poly.pdbx_strand_id
1 'polypeptide(L)'
;MSSFLHISDLHISCGLRDTQNENNNPNSHLEMAINITNKLTPKPKFVIFSGDLTDKGDLESYEYLKSVISASKIPIILALGNHDNRSNFRKVFYGSEIGDPYFHASEYDEFKVIVLDTSKPSKVSGTICENQFIFLQEVLNESKNHKVLLVLHHPPSIDEDDLPWTTLDK
;
A
#
# COMPACT_ATOMS: atom_id res chain seq x y z
N MET A 1 -17.23 18.16 -0.43
CA MET A 1 -16.76 17.09 0.49
C MET A 1 -15.59 16.42 -0.19
N SER A 2 -14.43 16.37 0.47
CA SER A 2 -13.26 15.67 -0.06
C SER A 2 -13.41 14.17 0.15
N SER A 3 -13.04 13.37 -0.84
CA SER A 3 -13.10 11.90 -0.80
C SER A 3 -11.81 11.30 -1.30
N PHE A 4 -11.53 10.08 -0.91
CA PHE A 4 -10.45 9.24 -1.42
C PHE A 4 -10.98 7.81 -1.65
N LEU A 5 -10.22 7.01 -2.38
CA LEU A 5 -10.48 5.59 -2.53
C LEU A 5 -9.45 4.79 -1.74
N HIS A 6 -9.88 3.68 -1.17
CA HIS A 6 -9.02 2.71 -0.49
C HIS A 6 -9.23 1.33 -1.11
N ILE A 7 -8.15 0.72 -1.53
CA ILE A 7 -8.10 -0.63 -2.10
C ILE A 7 -6.96 -1.37 -1.41
N SER A 8 -7.16 -2.62 -1.05
CA SER A 8 -6.18 -3.47 -0.39
C SER A 8 -6.02 -4.79 -1.12
N ASP A 9 -4.92 -5.48 -0.87
CA ASP A 9 -4.73 -6.87 -1.27
C ASP A 9 -4.89 -7.08 -2.79
N LEU A 10 -4.10 -6.33 -3.57
CA LEU A 10 -4.13 -6.39 -5.03
C LEU A 10 -3.62 -7.74 -5.56
N HIS A 11 -2.62 -8.33 -4.90
CA HIS A 11 -2.00 -9.61 -5.27
C HIS A 11 -1.68 -9.72 -6.76
N ILE A 12 -1.11 -8.66 -7.35
CA ILE A 12 -0.70 -8.67 -8.76
C ILE A 12 0.31 -9.78 -8.99
N SER A 13 0.09 -10.55 -10.05
CA SER A 13 0.96 -11.68 -10.40
C SER A 13 1.15 -11.76 -11.90
N CYS A 14 2.40 -11.92 -12.34
CA CYS A 14 2.78 -12.08 -13.75
C CYS A 14 3.26 -13.50 -14.09
N GLY A 15 3.11 -14.47 -13.18
CA GLY A 15 3.50 -15.87 -13.38
C GLY A 15 2.57 -16.67 -14.28
N LEU A 16 3.11 -17.72 -14.90
CA LEU A 16 2.39 -18.62 -15.85
C LEU A 16 1.13 -19.30 -15.31
N ARG A 17 0.82 -19.18 -14.01
CA ARG A 17 -0.35 -19.82 -13.39
C ARG A 17 -1.62 -18.97 -13.42
N ASP A 18 -1.51 -17.68 -13.70
CA ASP A 18 -2.62 -16.73 -13.53
C ASP A 18 -3.53 -16.55 -14.75
N THR A 19 -3.18 -17.17 -15.87
CA THR A 19 -3.93 -17.02 -17.13
C THR A 19 -5.17 -17.93 -17.26
N GLN A 20 -5.47 -18.78 -16.27
CA GLN A 20 -6.49 -19.81 -16.43
C GLN A 20 -7.91 -19.40 -15.97
N ASN A 21 -8.07 -18.24 -15.33
CA ASN A 21 -9.41 -17.81 -14.89
C ASN A 21 -9.60 -16.31 -15.13
N GLU A 22 -10.04 -15.96 -16.34
CA GLU A 22 -10.26 -14.57 -16.76
C GLU A 22 -11.23 -13.80 -15.83
N ASN A 23 -12.14 -14.50 -15.17
CA ASN A 23 -13.13 -13.88 -14.29
C ASN A 23 -12.60 -13.53 -12.89
N ASN A 24 -11.40 -13.98 -12.54
CA ASN A 24 -10.79 -13.73 -11.22
C ASN A 24 -9.31 -13.38 -11.35
N ASN A 25 -8.97 -12.58 -12.34
CA ASN A 25 -7.60 -12.14 -12.60
C ASN A 25 -7.33 -10.80 -11.89
N PRO A 26 -6.46 -10.75 -10.85
CA PRO A 26 -6.12 -9.54 -10.12
C PRO A 26 -5.62 -8.41 -11.05
N ASN A 27 -4.87 -8.76 -12.08
CA ASN A 27 -4.32 -7.81 -13.05
C ASN A 27 -5.44 -7.07 -13.79
N SER A 28 -6.44 -7.81 -14.28
CA SER A 28 -7.62 -7.22 -14.94
C SER A 28 -8.46 -6.37 -13.98
N HIS A 29 -8.55 -6.78 -12.71
CA HIS A 29 -9.25 -6.01 -11.68
C HIS A 29 -8.56 -4.68 -11.40
N LEU A 30 -7.23 -4.65 -11.36
CA LEU A 30 -6.47 -3.41 -11.19
C LEU A 30 -6.69 -2.45 -12.38
N GLU A 31 -6.60 -2.96 -13.62
CA GLU A 31 -6.86 -2.14 -14.82
C GLU A 31 -8.27 -1.55 -14.79
N MET A 32 -9.26 -2.38 -14.43
CA MET A 32 -10.65 -1.93 -14.29
C MET A 32 -10.78 -0.87 -13.20
N ALA A 33 -10.15 -1.06 -12.03
CA ALA A 33 -10.19 -0.12 -10.93
C ALA A 33 -9.61 1.25 -11.33
N ILE A 34 -8.48 1.28 -12.04
CA ILE A 34 -7.87 2.53 -12.54
C ILE A 34 -8.81 3.20 -13.57
N ASN A 35 -9.38 2.42 -14.49
CA ASN A 35 -10.31 2.95 -15.49
C ASN A 35 -11.58 3.56 -14.86
N ILE A 36 -12.16 2.90 -13.85
CA ILE A 36 -13.31 3.41 -13.10
C ILE A 36 -12.93 4.67 -12.35
N THR A 37 -11.83 4.64 -11.61
CA THR A 37 -11.33 5.77 -10.81
C THR A 37 -11.15 7.03 -11.66
N ASN A 38 -10.59 6.88 -12.86
CA ASN A 38 -10.37 7.99 -13.77
C ASN A 38 -11.68 8.65 -14.27
N LYS A 39 -12.81 7.94 -14.20
CA LYS A 39 -14.14 8.38 -14.66
C LYS A 39 -15.04 8.91 -13.54
N LEU A 40 -14.64 8.74 -12.29
CA LEU A 40 -15.45 9.19 -11.15
C LEU A 40 -15.68 10.69 -11.17
N THR A 41 -16.91 11.08 -10.80
CA THR A 41 -17.32 12.47 -10.61
C THR A 41 -18.20 12.56 -9.36
N PRO A 42 -17.84 13.33 -8.35
CA PRO A 42 -16.57 14.09 -8.22
C PRO A 42 -15.34 13.20 -8.13
N LYS A 43 -14.22 13.70 -8.57
CA LYS A 43 -12.94 12.97 -8.50
C LYS A 43 -12.45 12.84 -7.07
N PRO A 44 -11.99 11.66 -6.65
CA PRO A 44 -11.29 11.51 -5.38
C PRO A 44 -9.96 12.29 -5.41
N LYS A 45 -9.51 12.71 -4.24
CA LYS A 45 -8.25 13.46 -4.09
C LYS A 45 -7.02 12.57 -4.30
N PHE A 46 -7.11 11.33 -3.86
CA PHE A 46 -6.07 10.30 -4.01
C PHE A 46 -6.69 8.89 -3.89
N VAL A 47 -5.91 7.90 -4.23
CA VAL A 47 -6.19 6.48 -4.04
C VAL A 47 -5.13 5.91 -3.10
N ILE A 48 -5.51 5.09 -2.14
CA ILE A 48 -4.62 4.35 -1.26
C ILE A 48 -4.64 2.88 -1.68
N PHE A 49 -3.46 2.29 -1.91
CA PHE A 49 -3.25 0.85 -1.96
C PHE A 49 -2.51 0.44 -0.69
N SER A 50 -3.20 -0.25 0.23
CA SER A 50 -2.73 -0.44 1.61
C SER A 50 -1.95 -1.72 1.85
N GLY A 51 -1.27 -2.24 0.84
CA GLY A 51 -0.37 -3.38 0.96
C GLY A 51 -0.84 -4.62 0.20
N ASP A 52 0.02 -5.64 0.21
CA ASP A 52 -0.10 -6.82 -0.62
C ASP A 52 -0.32 -6.44 -2.09
N LEU A 53 0.57 -5.56 -2.57
CA LEU A 53 0.53 -5.02 -3.92
C LEU A 53 0.75 -6.13 -4.95
N THR A 54 1.63 -7.06 -4.64
CA THR A 54 1.95 -8.23 -5.48
C THR A 54 1.81 -9.52 -4.68
N ASP A 55 1.57 -10.65 -5.36
CA ASP A 55 1.42 -11.95 -4.71
C ASP A 55 2.74 -12.52 -4.18
N LYS A 56 3.85 -12.24 -4.87
CA LYS A 56 5.17 -12.83 -4.57
C LYS A 56 6.31 -11.84 -4.38
N GLY A 57 6.04 -10.55 -4.50
CA GLY A 57 7.07 -9.53 -4.41
C GLY A 57 8.11 -9.58 -5.54
N ASP A 58 7.80 -10.17 -6.69
CA ASP A 58 8.72 -10.28 -7.82
C ASP A 58 8.77 -8.99 -8.66
N LEU A 59 9.88 -8.80 -9.37
CA LEU A 59 10.14 -7.60 -10.17
C LEU A 59 9.10 -7.40 -11.27
N GLU A 60 8.75 -8.47 -11.98
CA GLU A 60 7.84 -8.42 -13.12
C GLU A 60 6.44 -7.93 -12.70
N SER A 61 5.94 -8.43 -11.56
CA SER A 61 4.67 -8.01 -10.98
C SER A 61 4.69 -6.52 -10.57
N TYR A 62 5.79 -6.02 -10.00
CA TYR A 62 5.93 -4.59 -9.70
C TYR A 62 6.06 -3.72 -10.96
N GLU A 63 6.76 -4.19 -12.00
CA GLU A 63 6.84 -3.48 -13.28
C GLU A 63 5.47 -3.36 -13.94
N TYR A 64 4.69 -4.44 -13.91
CA TYR A 64 3.31 -4.43 -14.38
C TYR A 64 2.45 -3.46 -13.55
N LEU A 65 2.47 -3.58 -12.23
CA LEU A 65 1.77 -2.65 -11.34
C LEU A 65 2.11 -1.19 -11.68
N LYS A 66 3.40 -0.87 -11.78
CA LYS A 66 3.87 0.49 -12.12
C LYS A 66 3.33 0.95 -13.47
N SER A 67 3.32 0.08 -14.47
CA SER A 67 2.79 0.41 -15.79
C SER A 67 1.30 0.76 -15.75
N VAL A 68 0.49 -0.05 -15.05
CA VAL A 68 -0.97 0.16 -14.95
C VAL A 68 -1.29 1.43 -14.15
N ILE A 69 -0.66 1.62 -12.99
CA ILE A 69 -0.94 2.81 -12.17
C ILE A 69 -0.45 4.11 -12.81
N SER A 70 0.50 4.06 -13.74
CA SER A 70 0.94 5.24 -14.49
C SER A 70 -0.18 5.86 -15.35
N ALA A 71 -1.21 5.08 -15.67
CA ALA A 71 -2.40 5.57 -16.38
C ALA A 71 -3.42 6.27 -15.47
N SER A 72 -3.19 6.29 -14.16
CA SER A 72 -4.05 7.00 -13.20
C SER A 72 -3.92 8.50 -13.36
N LYS A 73 -5.06 9.18 -13.40
CA LYS A 73 -5.16 10.65 -13.37
C LYS A 73 -5.29 11.19 -11.93
N ILE A 74 -5.31 10.31 -10.96
CA ILE A 74 -5.46 10.59 -9.55
C ILE A 74 -4.18 10.12 -8.84
N PRO A 75 -3.60 10.89 -7.93
CA PRO A 75 -2.44 10.46 -7.15
C PRO A 75 -2.69 9.12 -6.46
N ILE A 76 -1.71 8.23 -6.50
CA ILE A 76 -1.78 6.92 -5.84
C ILE A 76 -0.73 6.87 -4.73
N ILE A 77 -1.16 6.45 -3.56
CA ILE A 77 -0.35 6.24 -2.36
C ILE A 77 -0.21 4.73 -2.19
N LEU A 78 1.01 4.25 -2.08
CA LEU A 78 1.32 2.84 -1.92
C LEU A 78 1.80 2.57 -0.49
N ALA A 79 1.34 1.47 0.10
CA ALA A 79 1.91 0.86 1.28
C ALA A 79 2.32 -0.58 0.95
N LEU A 80 3.16 -1.19 1.77
CA LEU A 80 3.60 -2.57 1.61
C LEU A 80 2.91 -3.49 2.60
N GLY A 81 2.63 -4.73 2.17
CA GLY A 81 2.13 -5.82 3.00
C GLY A 81 3.12 -6.97 3.13
N ASN A 82 2.69 -8.10 3.70
CA ASN A 82 3.56 -9.24 3.93
C ASN A 82 3.93 -10.02 2.67
N HIS A 83 3.17 -9.91 1.59
CA HIS A 83 3.51 -10.50 0.29
C HIS A 83 4.51 -9.66 -0.50
N ASP A 84 4.73 -8.41 -0.10
CA ASP A 84 5.59 -7.49 -0.81
C ASP A 84 7.08 -7.67 -0.46
N ASN A 85 7.95 -7.40 -1.44
CA ASN A 85 9.39 -7.39 -1.27
C ASN A 85 9.93 -5.95 -1.37
N ARG A 86 10.44 -5.41 -0.26
CA ARG A 86 10.95 -4.03 -0.16
C ARG A 86 12.01 -3.70 -1.20
N SER A 87 12.99 -4.58 -1.39
CA SER A 87 14.10 -4.34 -2.30
C SER A 87 13.62 -4.27 -3.75
N ASN A 88 12.79 -5.23 -4.17
CA ASN A 88 12.23 -5.24 -5.52
C ASN A 88 11.28 -4.07 -5.77
N PHE A 89 10.42 -3.74 -4.80
CA PHE A 89 9.58 -2.55 -4.85
C PHE A 89 10.42 -1.28 -5.05
N ARG A 90 11.44 -1.07 -4.20
CA ARG A 90 12.31 0.10 -4.29
C ARG A 90 13.09 0.14 -5.60
N LYS A 91 13.56 -0.99 -6.08
CA LYS A 91 14.25 -1.09 -7.38
C LYS A 91 13.36 -0.60 -8.52
N VAL A 92 12.11 -1.09 -8.57
CA VAL A 92 11.18 -0.73 -9.66
C VAL A 92 10.71 0.72 -9.54
N PHE A 93 10.33 1.17 -8.35
CA PHE A 93 9.71 2.49 -8.19
C PHE A 93 10.73 3.62 -8.03
N TYR A 94 11.89 3.36 -7.43
CA TYR A 94 12.89 4.39 -7.05
C TYR A 94 14.28 4.15 -7.61
N GLY A 95 14.53 3.04 -8.30
CA GLY A 95 15.87 2.70 -8.83
C GLY A 95 16.90 2.33 -7.74
N SER A 96 16.46 1.97 -6.54
CA SER A 96 17.32 1.63 -5.39
C SER A 96 16.94 0.26 -4.85
N GLU A 97 17.94 -0.55 -4.48
CA GLU A 97 17.72 -1.89 -3.88
C GLU A 97 17.83 -1.89 -2.35
N ILE A 98 17.90 -0.72 -1.71
CA ILE A 98 17.98 -0.62 -0.25
C ILE A 98 16.68 -1.11 0.37
N GLY A 99 16.75 -2.16 1.18
CA GLY A 99 15.60 -2.85 1.76
C GLY A 99 15.09 -2.27 3.09
N ASP A 100 15.34 -0.99 3.36
CA ASP A 100 14.82 -0.31 4.54
C ASP A 100 13.29 -0.20 4.51
N PRO A 101 12.62 -0.12 5.67
CA PRO A 101 11.17 0.10 5.73
C PRO A 101 10.74 1.28 4.86
N TYR A 102 9.61 1.10 4.18
CA TYR A 102 9.03 2.11 3.29
C TYR A 102 7.96 2.89 4.03
N PHE A 103 8.31 4.03 4.59
CA PHE A 103 7.37 4.91 5.26
C PHE A 103 7.54 6.36 4.81
N HIS A 104 6.45 7.10 4.76
CA HIS A 104 6.43 8.49 4.33
C HIS A 104 5.14 9.17 4.76
N ALA A 105 5.09 10.50 4.62
CA ALA A 105 3.87 11.28 4.76
C ALA A 105 3.66 12.17 3.54
N SER A 106 2.39 12.40 3.21
CA SER A 106 1.98 13.26 2.09
C SER A 106 0.76 14.09 2.47
N GLU A 107 0.60 15.25 1.86
CA GLU A 107 -0.52 16.15 2.09
C GLU A 107 -1.41 16.23 0.86
N TYR A 108 -2.72 16.14 1.10
CA TYR A 108 -3.75 16.28 0.08
C TYR A 108 -4.91 17.10 0.64
N ASP A 109 -4.94 18.39 0.33
CA ASP A 109 -5.92 19.35 0.88
C ASP A 109 -5.95 19.31 2.43
N GLU A 110 -7.08 18.88 3.01
CA GLU A 110 -7.27 18.74 4.44
C GLU A 110 -6.68 17.45 5.07
N PHE A 111 -6.15 16.55 4.24
CA PHE A 111 -5.62 15.26 4.70
C PHE A 111 -4.10 15.26 4.82
N LYS A 112 -3.61 14.75 5.93
CA LYS A 112 -2.23 14.27 6.10
C LYS A 112 -2.28 12.75 6.07
N VAL A 113 -1.70 12.15 5.04
CA VAL A 113 -1.63 10.69 4.89
C VAL A 113 -0.26 10.22 5.33
N ILE A 114 -0.21 9.36 6.33
CA ILE A 114 1.01 8.79 6.90
C ILE A 114 1.00 7.30 6.56
N VAL A 115 2.00 6.85 5.83
CA VAL A 115 2.21 5.45 5.48
C VAL A 115 3.29 4.87 6.36
N LEU A 116 3.00 3.74 7.01
CA LEU A 116 3.97 2.94 7.75
C LEU A 116 4.12 1.57 7.09
N ASP A 117 5.33 1.09 7.01
CA ASP A 117 5.66 -0.25 6.50
C ASP A 117 5.69 -1.24 7.66
N THR A 118 4.64 -2.01 7.78
CA THR A 118 4.49 -3.03 8.81
C THR A 118 4.97 -4.40 8.37
N SER A 119 5.47 -4.55 7.13
CA SER A 119 5.94 -5.84 6.64
C SER A 119 7.17 -6.34 7.42
N LYS A 120 7.28 -7.65 7.57
CA LYS A 120 8.39 -8.31 8.26
C LYS A 120 8.89 -9.45 7.36
N PRO A 121 10.16 -9.48 6.99
CA PRO A 121 10.66 -10.49 6.07
C PRO A 121 10.27 -11.91 6.48
N SER A 122 9.65 -12.65 5.56
CA SER A 122 9.25 -14.06 5.75
C SER A 122 8.25 -14.30 6.89
N LYS A 123 7.49 -13.28 7.29
CA LYS A 123 6.45 -13.39 8.31
C LYS A 123 5.12 -12.86 7.77
N VAL A 124 4.03 -13.43 8.26
CA VAL A 124 2.68 -12.93 7.99
C VAL A 124 2.30 -11.83 8.98
N SER A 125 2.79 -11.90 10.23
CA SER A 125 2.59 -10.83 11.21
C SER A 125 3.41 -9.59 10.89
N GLY A 126 2.88 -8.43 11.30
CA GLY A 126 3.54 -7.14 11.09
C GLY A 126 4.33 -6.66 12.29
N THR A 127 5.17 -5.65 12.08
CA THR A 127 5.87 -4.93 13.15
C THR A 127 6.15 -3.49 12.72
N ILE A 128 6.32 -2.61 13.69
CA ILE A 128 6.73 -1.21 13.47
C ILE A 128 8.06 -1.00 14.20
N CYS A 129 9.09 -0.57 13.50
CA CYS A 129 10.39 -0.27 14.10
C CYS A 129 10.41 1.10 14.78
N GLU A 130 11.37 1.30 15.68
CA GLU A 130 11.53 2.54 16.46
C GLU A 130 11.59 3.80 15.57
N ASN A 131 12.32 3.75 14.46
CA ASN A 131 12.42 4.88 13.54
C ASN A 131 11.07 5.29 12.95
N GLN A 132 10.18 4.35 12.70
CA GLN A 132 8.83 4.64 12.23
C GLN A 132 7.96 5.25 13.34
N PHE A 133 8.15 4.86 14.60
CA PHE A 133 7.46 5.50 15.73
C PHE A 133 7.93 6.95 15.93
N ILE A 134 9.24 7.20 15.85
CA ILE A 134 9.79 8.56 15.93
C ILE A 134 9.20 9.42 14.80
N PHE A 135 9.27 8.92 13.56
CA PHE A 135 8.70 9.60 12.39
C PHE A 135 7.20 9.90 12.58
N LEU A 136 6.42 8.89 13.05
CA LEU A 136 4.99 9.06 13.28
C LEU A 136 4.72 10.19 14.30
N GLN A 137 5.46 10.21 15.41
CA GLN A 137 5.31 11.24 16.44
C GLN A 137 5.63 12.65 15.90
N GLU A 138 6.70 12.79 15.12
CA GLU A 138 7.09 14.06 14.49
C GLU A 138 5.97 14.56 13.55
N VAL A 139 5.52 13.69 12.64
CA VAL A 139 4.48 14.06 11.67
C VAL A 139 3.16 14.39 12.35
N LEU A 140 2.74 13.64 13.39
CA LEU A 140 1.53 13.93 14.14
C LEU A 140 1.59 15.30 14.86
N ASN A 141 2.75 15.65 15.42
CA ASN A 141 2.94 16.96 16.06
C ASN A 141 2.79 18.13 15.08
N GLU A 142 3.19 17.94 13.82
CA GLU A 142 3.08 18.93 12.75
C GLU A 142 1.68 18.98 12.13
N SER A 143 0.86 17.94 12.31
CA SER A 143 -0.40 17.74 11.58
C SER A 143 -1.64 18.26 12.31
N LYS A 144 -1.51 19.16 13.29
CA LYS A 144 -2.59 19.63 14.17
C LYS A 144 -3.84 20.18 13.47
N ASN A 145 -3.67 20.68 12.24
CA ASN A 145 -4.74 21.27 11.44
C ASN A 145 -5.24 20.34 10.32
N HIS A 146 -4.74 19.12 10.23
CA HIS A 146 -5.11 18.17 9.20
C HIS A 146 -5.96 17.02 9.74
N LYS A 147 -6.76 16.43 8.87
CA LYS A 147 -7.35 15.11 9.10
C LYS A 147 -6.28 14.06 8.81
N VAL A 148 -5.81 13.38 9.84
CA VAL A 148 -4.76 12.36 9.69
C VAL A 148 -5.36 11.04 9.27
N LEU A 149 -4.78 10.45 8.22
CA LEU A 149 -5.01 9.07 7.79
C LEU A 149 -3.73 8.28 8.01
N LEU A 150 -3.76 7.34 8.95
CA LEU A 150 -2.68 6.39 9.16
C LEU A 150 -2.95 5.14 8.31
N VAL A 151 -2.01 4.85 7.41
CA VAL A 151 -2.09 3.72 6.47
C VAL A 151 -1.04 2.69 6.86
N LEU A 152 -1.50 1.50 7.17
CA LEU A 152 -0.68 0.33 7.45
C LEU A 152 -1.43 -0.93 6.98
N HIS A 153 -0.70 -1.98 6.62
CA HIS A 153 -1.32 -3.21 6.12
C HIS A 153 -1.81 -4.10 7.26
N HIS A 154 -0.95 -4.38 8.24
CA HIS A 154 -1.35 -5.21 9.38
C HIS A 154 -2.13 -4.40 10.41
N PRO A 155 -3.33 -4.83 10.81
CA PRO A 155 -4.11 -4.14 11.83
C PRO A 155 -3.40 -4.21 13.19
N PRO A 156 -3.56 -3.19 14.05
CA PRO A 156 -3.14 -3.31 15.44
C PRO A 156 -3.96 -4.38 16.13
N SER A 157 -3.32 -5.16 17.04
CA SER A 157 -4.03 -6.09 17.91
C SER A 157 -4.80 -5.27 18.95
N ILE A 158 -6.12 -5.42 18.98
CA ILE A 158 -7.02 -4.71 19.89
C ILE A 158 -7.46 -5.62 21.02
N ASP A 159 -7.74 -6.89 20.71
CA ASP A 159 -8.24 -7.90 21.64
C ASP A 159 -7.26 -9.06 21.82
N GLU A 160 -7.40 -9.79 22.96
CA GLU A 160 -6.58 -10.98 23.23
C GLU A 160 -6.89 -12.14 22.26
N ASP A 161 -8.09 -12.13 21.67
CA ASP A 161 -8.57 -13.12 20.71
C ASP A 161 -8.17 -12.82 19.26
N ASP A 162 -7.51 -11.66 18.99
CA ASP A 162 -7.00 -11.34 17.68
C ASP A 162 -5.96 -12.38 17.24
N LEU A 163 -6.02 -12.76 15.96
CA LEU A 163 -5.10 -13.74 15.39
C LEU A 163 -3.68 -13.17 15.33
N PRO A 164 -2.75 -13.62 16.20
CA PRO A 164 -1.44 -12.96 16.35
C PRO A 164 -0.53 -13.05 15.11
N TRP A 165 -0.89 -13.91 14.16
CA TRP A 165 -0.15 -14.08 12.92
C TRP A 165 -0.62 -13.14 11.79
N THR A 166 -1.72 -12.40 11.98
CA THR A 166 -2.24 -11.42 11.01
C THR A 166 -2.16 -9.97 11.51
N THR A 167 -1.81 -9.76 12.78
CA THR A 167 -1.76 -8.44 13.42
C THR A 167 -0.32 -7.95 13.60
N LEU A 168 -0.18 -6.73 14.12
CA LEU A 168 1.11 -6.25 14.60
C LEU A 168 1.57 -7.06 15.82
N ASP A 169 2.87 -7.37 15.85
CA ASP A 169 3.50 -7.97 17.04
C ASP A 169 3.31 -7.01 18.25
N LYS A 170 3.05 -7.58 19.42
CA LYS A 170 2.90 -6.82 20.69
C LYS A 170 4.23 -6.28 21.17
#